data_c55e2d1ca79849066736a563dbc82c6a
#
_entry.id   c55e2d1ca79849066736a563dbc82c6a
#
_cell.length_a   1.000
_cell.length_b   1.000
_cell.length_c   1.000
_cell.angle_alpha   90.00
_cell.angle_beta   90.00
_cell.angle_gamma   90.00
#
_symmetry.space_group_name_H-M   'P 1'
#
loop_
_entity.id
_entity.type
_entity.pdbx_description
1 polymer ?
#
loop_
_entity_poly.entity_id
_entity_poly.type
_entity_poly.pdbx_seq_one_letter_code
_entity_poly.pdbx_strand_id
1 'polypeptide(L)'
;MARYTNTKVISLSQALIFAASFVLLISPIVALAQPQEAQELAMQKCHYLQKVLGKSGYGHNLRWIKQAEFNAMGHAAKLGATHIVWEQSYTASDYSGSTSAKAYKCNP
;
A
#
# COMPACT_ATOMS: atom_id res chain seq x y z
N MET A 1 19.83 33.83 43.52
CA MET A 1 20.67 33.27 42.46
C MET A 1 20.33 31.84 42.15
N ALA A 2 20.13 31.01 43.18
CA ALA A 2 19.74 29.62 42.94
C ALA A 2 18.42 29.44 42.18
N ARG A 3 17.54 30.42 42.27
CA ARG A 3 16.23 30.35 41.56
C ARG A 3 16.33 30.30 40.06
N TYR A 4 17.31 30.99 39.45
CA TYR A 4 17.49 31.01 38.02
C TYR A 4 17.87 29.64 37.46
N THR A 5 18.70 28.92 38.16
CA THR A 5 19.15 27.60 37.78
C THR A 5 17.97 26.63 37.70
N ASN A 6 17.08 26.65 38.68
CA ASN A 6 15.92 25.80 38.74
C ASN A 6 14.95 26.05 37.56
N THR A 7 14.75 27.30 37.21
CA THR A 7 13.88 27.69 36.11
C THR A 7 14.37 27.11 34.78
N LYS A 8 15.68 27.14 34.54
CA LYS A 8 16.27 26.61 33.32
C LYS A 8 16.08 25.10 33.22
N VAL A 9 16.23 24.38 34.30
CA VAL A 9 16.05 22.92 34.32
C VAL A 9 14.61 22.54 33.99
N ILE A 10 13.64 23.22 34.54
CA ILE A 10 12.23 22.97 34.27
C ILE A 10 11.92 23.19 32.80
N SER A 11 12.46 24.23 32.21
CA SER A 11 12.25 24.54 30.78
C SER A 11 12.77 23.44 29.86
N LEU A 12 13.93 22.89 30.15
CA LEU A 12 14.50 21.79 29.37
C LEU A 12 13.65 20.53 29.44
N SER A 13 13.10 20.21 30.62
CA SER A 13 12.23 19.07 30.80
C SER A 13 10.97 19.17 29.97
N GLN A 14 10.38 20.34 29.89
CA GLN A 14 9.19 20.58 29.07
C GLN A 14 9.47 20.39 27.59
N ALA A 15 10.60 20.85 27.11
CA ALA A 15 10.98 20.68 25.71
C ALA A 15 11.12 19.20 25.34
N LEU A 16 11.67 18.39 26.19
CA LEU A 16 11.80 16.94 25.96
C LEU A 16 10.46 16.25 25.86
N ILE A 17 9.50 16.64 26.70
CA ILE A 17 8.16 16.06 26.69
C ILE A 17 7.45 16.36 25.37
N PHE A 18 7.56 17.56 24.84
CA PHE A 18 6.97 17.92 23.58
C PHE A 18 7.54 17.11 22.41
N ALA A 19 8.84 16.90 22.40
CA ALA A 19 9.49 16.10 21.37
C ALA A 19 8.98 14.65 21.36
N ALA A 20 8.82 14.04 22.52
CA ALA A 20 8.30 12.70 22.65
C ALA A 20 6.86 12.59 22.14
N SER A 21 6.02 13.58 22.45
CA SER A 21 4.64 13.60 21.99
C SER A 21 4.53 13.69 20.48
N PHE A 22 5.38 14.49 19.86
CA PHE A 22 5.39 14.64 18.40
C PHE A 22 5.73 13.31 17.69
N VAL A 23 6.70 12.57 18.20
CA VAL A 23 7.08 11.28 17.64
C VAL A 23 5.92 10.28 17.71
N LEU A 24 5.17 10.27 18.79
CA LEU A 24 4.03 9.37 18.95
C LEU A 24 2.90 9.65 17.95
N LEU A 25 2.73 10.90 17.51
CA LEU A 25 1.71 11.26 16.54
C LEU A 25 2.01 10.73 15.14
N ILE A 26 3.28 10.53 14.81
CA ILE A 26 3.69 10.04 13.49
C ILE A 26 3.65 8.53 13.39
N SER A 27 3.92 7.81 14.50
CA SER A 27 4.07 6.36 14.50
C SER A 27 2.86 5.56 14.00
N PRO A 28 1.58 5.96 14.18
CA PRO A 28 0.46 5.16 13.71
C PRO A 28 0.14 5.27 12.22
N ILE A 29 0.82 6.11 11.47
CA ILE A 29 0.56 6.24 10.05
C ILE A 29 1.23 5.08 9.29
N VAL A 30 0.42 4.09 8.92
CA VAL A 30 0.89 2.93 8.15
C VAL A 30 0.14 2.90 6.83
N ALA A 31 0.86 3.00 5.74
CA ALA A 31 0.29 2.83 4.41
C ALA A 31 0.25 1.34 4.06
N LEU A 32 -0.83 0.90 3.38
CA LEU A 32 -0.91 -0.45 2.86
C LEU A 32 0.15 -0.62 1.76
N ALA A 33 0.98 -1.65 1.90
CA ALA A 33 1.96 -1.97 0.88
C ALA A 33 1.26 -2.55 -0.36
N GLN A 34 1.69 -2.13 -1.55
CA GLN A 34 1.19 -2.72 -2.78
C GLN A 34 1.77 -4.12 -2.96
N PRO A 35 0.97 -5.08 -3.48
CA PRO A 35 1.49 -6.39 -3.82
C PRO A 35 2.57 -6.30 -4.89
N GLN A 36 3.53 -7.21 -4.82
CA GLN A 36 4.56 -7.32 -5.84
C GLN A 36 4.11 -8.23 -6.98
N GLU A 37 4.51 -7.91 -8.19
CA GLU A 37 4.28 -8.78 -9.33
C GLU A 37 5.18 -10.01 -9.25
N ALA A 38 4.62 -11.17 -9.60
CA ALA A 38 5.35 -12.42 -9.51
C ALA A 38 4.93 -13.37 -10.61
N GLN A 39 5.74 -14.43 -10.80
CA GLN A 39 5.44 -15.53 -11.71
C GLN A 39 4.72 -16.63 -10.94
N GLU A 40 3.83 -17.34 -11.61
CA GLU A 40 3.02 -18.38 -10.97
C GLU A 40 3.86 -19.47 -10.31
N LEU A 41 4.93 -19.90 -10.95
CA LEU A 41 5.82 -20.92 -10.38
C LEU A 41 6.44 -20.52 -9.06
N ALA A 42 6.68 -19.23 -8.86
CA ALA A 42 7.25 -18.73 -7.62
C ALA A 42 6.25 -18.72 -6.46
N MET A 43 4.95 -18.91 -6.76
CA MET A 43 3.88 -18.82 -5.77
C MET A 43 3.46 -20.16 -5.17
N GLN A 44 4.17 -21.24 -5.45
CA GLN A 44 3.78 -22.58 -5.02
C GLN A 44 3.67 -22.72 -3.50
N LYS A 45 4.50 -22.00 -2.75
CA LYS A 45 4.50 -22.04 -1.29
C LYS A 45 3.67 -20.94 -0.67
N CYS A 46 3.02 -20.12 -1.49
CA CYS A 46 2.19 -19.04 -1.01
C CYS A 46 0.73 -19.45 -0.99
N HIS A 47 -0.05 -18.76 -0.17
CA HIS A 47 -1.46 -19.04 -0.04
C HIS A 47 -2.26 -18.26 -1.11
N TYR A 48 -3.00 -18.99 -1.94
CA TYR A 48 -3.88 -18.36 -2.92
C TYR A 48 -5.10 -17.76 -2.22
N LEU A 49 -5.35 -16.48 -2.43
CA LEU A 49 -6.47 -15.79 -1.82
C LEU A 49 -7.70 -15.83 -2.74
N GLN A 50 -7.59 -15.14 -3.86
CA GLN A 50 -8.64 -15.13 -4.88
C GLN A 50 -8.16 -14.42 -6.13
N LYS A 51 -8.96 -14.53 -7.19
CA LYS A 51 -8.79 -13.76 -8.40
C LYS A 51 -9.31 -12.33 -8.18
N VAL A 52 -8.55 -11.34 -8.63
CA VAL A 52 -8.96 -9.94 -8.58
C VAL A 52 -9.11 -9.39 -9.99
N LEU A 53 -10.02 -8.45 -10.13
CA LEU A 53 -10.30 -7.82 -11.40
C LEU A 53 -10.15 -6.31 -11.24
N GLY A 54 -9.43 -5.69 -12.17
CA GLY A 54 -9.33 -4.24 -12.23
C GLY A 54 -9.94 -3.72 -13.52
N LYS A 55 -10.80 -2.71 -13.41
CA LYS A 55 -11.42 -2.05 -14.55
C LYS A 55 -10.85 -0.65 -14.68
N SER A 56 -10.62 -0.21 -15.93
CA SER A 56 -10.07 1.11 -16.15
C SER A 56 -11.09 2.24 -16.06
N GLY A 57 -12.36 1.96 -16.37
CA GLY A 57 -13.33 3.02 -16.62
C GLY A 57 -13.06 3.71 -17.97
N TYR A 58 -13.80 4.76 -18.25
CA TYR A 58 -13.68 5.51 -19.50
C TYR A 58 -12.72 6.70 -19.35
N GLY A 59 -12.18 7.16 -20.48
CA GLY A 59 -11.42 8.41 -20.53
C GLY A 59 -9.93 8.29 -20.26
N HIS A 60 -9.39 7.10 -20.22
CA HIS A 60 -7.97 6.88 -19.93
C HIS A 60 -7.09 6.68 -21.18
N ASN A 61 -7.65 6.81 -22.38
CA ASN A 61 -6.95 6.64 -23.64
C ASN A 61 -6.17 5.32 -23.69
N LEU A 62 -4.99 5.33 -24.30
CA LEU A 62 -4.15 4.14 -24.40
C LEU A 62 -3.54 3.71 -23.07
N ARG A 63 -3.75 4.47 -22.01
CA ARG A 63 -3.25 4.15 -20.66
C ARG A 63 -4.25 3.35 -19.84
N TRP A 64 -5.34 2.91 -20.43
CA TRP A 64 -6.34 2.16 -19.70
C TRP A 64 -5.78 0.90 -18.99
N ILE A 65 -4.79 0.25 -19.61
CA ILE A 65 -4.17 -0.95 -19.03
C ILE A 65 -3.52 -0.60 -17.69
N LYS A 66 -2.76 0.48 -17.63
CA LYS A 66 -2.12 0.93 -16.40
C LYS A 66 -3.13 1.21 -15.29
N GLN A 67 -4.23 1.87 -15.65
CA GLN A 67 -5.28 2.18 -14.69
C GLN A 67 -5.99 0.89 -14.21
N ALA A 68 -6.25 -0.04 -15.12
CA ALA A 68 -6.85 -1.32 -14.77
C ALA A 68 -5.95 -2.12 -13.83
N GLU A 69 -4.65 -2.16 -14.13
CA GLU A 69 -3.66 -2.83 -13.27
C GLU A 69 -3.60 -2.18 -11.88
N PHE A 70 -3.59 -0.86 -11.83
CA PHE A 70 -3.58 -0.14 -10.56
C PHE A 70 -4.80 -0.49 -9.72
N ASN A 71 -5.96 -0.55 -10.35
CA ASN A 71 -7.21 -0.90 -9.64
C ASN A 71 -7.20 -2.36 -9.16
N ALA A 72 -6.67 -3.28 -9.96
CA ALA A 72 -6.52 -4.67 -9.54
C ALA A 72 -5.58 -4.81 -8.34
N MET A 73 -4.46 -4.10 -8.37
CA MET A 73 -3.52 -4.07 -7.25
C MET A 73 -4.16 -3.52 -5.98
N GLY A 74 -4.99 -2.49 -6.10
CA GLY A 74 -5.74 -1.96 -4.97
C GLY A 74 -6.67 -2.98 -4.34
N HIS A 75 -7.37 -3.76 -5.17
CA HIS A 75 -8.22 -4.83 -4.69
C HIS A 75 -7.41 -5.92 -3.98
N ALA A 76 -6.29 -6.31 -4.55
CA ALA A 76 -5.41 -7.31 -3.94
C ALA A 76 -4.85 -6.83 -2.60
N ALA A 77 -4.45 -5.57 -2.51
CA ALA A 77 -3.94 -4.98 -1.28
C ALA A 77 -5.00 -5.03 -0.16
N LYS A 78 -6.26 -4.77 -0.48
CA LYS A 78 -7.36 -4.84 0.49
C LYS A 78 -7.57 -6.25 1.02
N LEU A 79 -7.22 -7.27 0.25
CA LEU A 79 -7.31 -8.67 0.68
C LEU A 79 -6.12 -9.09 1.53
N GLY A 80 -5.11 -8.24 1.68
CA GLY A 80 -3.88 -8.58 2.37
C GLY A 80 -2.88 -9.34 1.52
N ALA A 81 -3.01 -9.30 0.21
CA ALA A 81 -2.09 -9.97 -0.70
C ALA A 81 -0.69 -9.37 -0.64
N THR A 82 0.32 -10.23 -0.69
CA THR A 82 1.71 -9.79 -0.80
C THR A 82 2.22 -9.84 -2.24
N HIS A 83 1.59 -10.69 -3.07
CA HIS A 83 1.99 -10.89 -4.46
C HIS A 83 0.78 -11.06 -5.35
N ILE A 84 0.93 -10.68 -6.62
CA ILE A 84 -0.06 -10.93 -7.65
C ILE A 84 0.61 -11.56 -8.87
N VAL A 85 -0.15 -12.40 -9.56
CA VAL A 85 0.25 -13.00 -10.83
C VAL A 85 -0.76 -12.55 -11.89
N TRP A 86 -0.30 -11.79 -12.87
CA TRP A 86 -1.16 -11.30 -13.94
C TRP A 86 -1.65 -12.44 -14.81
N GLU A 87 -2.92 -12.42 -15.16
CA GLU A 87 -3.51 -13.42 -16.03
C GLU A 87 -3.80 -12.86 -17.43
N GLN A 88 -4.89 -12.14 -17.56
CA GLN A 88 -5.37 -11.66 -18.85
C GLN A 88 -5.87 -10.23 -18.79
N SER A 89 -5.78 -9.56 -19.93
CA SER A 89 -6.37 -8.24 -20.10
C SER A 89 -7.42 -8.31 -21.19
N TYR A 90 -8.53 -7.64 -20.98
CA TYR A 90 -9.65 -7.60 -21.91
C TYR A 90 -9.92 -6.15 -22.32
N THR A 91 -9.96 -5.92 -23.62
CA THR A 91 -10.27 -4.61 -24.17
C THR A 91 -11.78 -4.50 -24.39
N ALA A 92 -12.44 -3.53 -23.75
CA ALA A 92 -13.85 -3.26 -23.98
C ALA A 92 -14.05 -2.25 -25.09
N SER A 93 -13.11 -1.29 -25.22
CA SER A 93 -13.06 -0.31 -26.30
C SER A 93 -11.61 0.17 -26.42
N ASP A 94 -11.34 1.09 -27.37
CA ASP A 94 -9.99 1.63 -27.56
C ASP A 94 -9.47 2.34 -26.31
N TYR A 95 -10.35 2.76 -25.41
CA TYR A 95 -10.00 3.58 -24.27
C TYR A 95 -10.41 2.99 -22.93
N SER A 96 -10.83 1.74 -22.91
CA SER A 96 -11.25 1.09 -21.67
C SER A 96 -11.10 -0.42 -21.75
N GLY A 97 -11.02 -1.05 -20.60
CA GLY A 97 -10.93 -2.49 -20.49
C GLY A 97 -10.75 -2.92 -19.04
N SER A 98 -10.41 -4.18 -18.90
CA SER A 98 -10.17 -4.79 -17.58
C SER A 98 -8.97 -5.72 -17.63
N THR A 99 -8.37 -5.96 -16.47
CA THR A 99 -7.31 -6.94 -16.33
C THR A 99 -7.59 -7.81 -15.11
N SER A 100 -7.12 -9.04 -15.14
CA SER A 100 -7.29 -9.95 -14.02
C SER A 100 -5.94 -10.46 -13.52
N ALA A 101 -5.90 -10.78 -12.23
CA ALA A 101 -4.73 -11.34 -11.59
C ALA A 101 -5.14 -12.29 -10.47
N LYS A 102 -4.26 -13.21 -10.16
CA LYS A 102 -4.39 -14.06 -8.98
C LYS A 102 -3.67 -13.40 -7.81
N ALA A 103 -4.33 -13.29 -6.69
CA ALA A 103 -3.78 -12.68 -5.48
C ALA A 103 -3.28 -13.77 -4.53
N TYR A 104 -2.06 -13.61 -4.05
CA TYR A 104 -1.41 -14.57 -3.15
C TYR A 104 -0.88 -13.87 -1.91
N LYS A 105 -0.86 -14.59 -0.82
CA LYS A 105 -0.21 -14.17 0.41
C LYS A 105 0.93 -15.11 0.72
N CYS A 106 2.14 -14.58 0.70
CA CYS A 106 3.34 -15.31 1.03
C CYS A 106 3.75 -14.99 2.45
N ASN A 107 4.10 -16.01 3.22
CA ASN A 107 4.63 -15.80 4.56
C ASN A 107 6.10 -15.40 4.44
N PRO A 108 6.54 -14.43 5.25
CA PRO A 108 7.94 -14.05 5.27
C PRO A 108 8.85 -15.16 5.80
#